data_c9a58e5bceae5bc1eb22f38cc7246a86
#
_entry.id   c9a58e5bceae5bc1eb22f38cc7246a86
#
_cell.length_a   1.000
_cell.length_b   1.000
_cell.length_c   1.000
_cell.angle_alpha   90.00
_cell.angle_beta   90.00
_cell.angle_gamma   90.00
#
_symmetry.space_group_name_H-M   'P 1'
#
loop_
_entity.id
_entity.type
_entity.pdbx_description
1 polymer ?
#
loop_
_entity_poly.entity_id
_entity_poly.type
_entity_poly.pdbx_seq_one_letter_code
_entity_poly.pdbx_strand_id
1 'polypeptide(L)'
;MIILDIETTGLSPTLNSMVSLGAVDYDTGDEFYGECYSWPTREISDFALGVNGFTREQVNDLTKQSPAQLYLDFLTWAKGRDPLLGGQQVGSFDILFLKEIHESSPFADMPKWPFGHRSVDIHSIAYAQLGKSLSLDGVLMAVGLSAEQKPHNALTGARLERDAFKRLLDAPGWKS
;
A
#
# COMPACT_ATOMS: atom_id res chain seq x y z
N MET A 1 -14.20 -0.46 -1.63
CA MET A 1 -12.82 -0.96 -1.90
C MET A 1 -11.86 -0.45 -0.84
N ILE A 2 -10.72 -1.11 -0.70
CA ILE A 2 -9.67 -0.74 0.24
C ILE A 2 -8.52 -0.11 -0.55
N ILE A 3 -8.20 1.14 -0.27
CA ILE A 3 -6.99 1.80 -0.78
C ILE A 3 -5.86 1.48 0.18
N LEU A 4 -4.76 0.98 -0.35
CA LEU A 4 -3.62 0.58 0.47
C LEU A 4 -2.30 1.05 -0.15
N ASP A 5 -1.35 1.33 0.73
CA ASP A 5 0.03 1.65 0.42
C ASP A 5 0.95 0.99 1.45
N ILE A 6 2.14 0.61 1.05
CA ILE A 6 3.13 -0.03 1.93
C ILE A 6 4.48 0.64 1.84
N GLU A 7 5.22 0.64 2.97
CA GLU A 7 6.64 0.95 2.94
C GLU A 7 7.47 -0.34 3.05
N THR A 8 8.58 -0.36 2.33
CA THR A 8 9.39 -1.57 2.18
C THR A 8 10.88 -1.27 2.35
N THR A 9 11.68 -2.31 2.54
CA THR A 9 13.14 -2.21 2.56
C THR A 9 13.78 -2.25 1.18
N GLY A 10 12.97 -2.29 0.10
CA GLY A 10 13.44 -2.30 -1.29
C GLY A 10 12.34 -2.74 -2.25
N LEU A 11 12.67 -3.01 -3.50
CA LEU A 11 11.68 -3.16 -4.58
C LEU A 11 11.25 -4.61 -4.88
N SER A 12 11.94 -5.61 -4.34
CA SER A 12 11.68 -7.02 -4.64
C SER A 12 10.97 -7.72 -3.48
N PRO A 13 9.75 -8.22 -3.64
CA PRO A 13 9.02 -8.88 -2.56
C PRO A 13 9.72 -10.14 -2.04
N THR A 14 10.54 -10.81 -2.88
CA THR A 14 11.30 -12.00 -2.48
C THR A 14 12.63 -11.68 -1.81
N LEU A 15 13.21 -10.51 -2.05
CA LEU A 15 14.50 -10.08 -1.48
C LEU A 15 14.33 -9.09 -0.33
N ASN A 16 13.30 -8.28 -0.34
CA ASN A 16 13.06 -7.21 0.61
C ASN A 16 11.84 -7.51 1.49
N SER A 17 11.61 -6.68 2.49
CA SER A 17 10.50 -6.84 3.44
C SER A 17 9.59 -5.61 3.44
N MET A 18 8.30 -5.82 3.64
CA MET A 18 7.39 -4.77 4.10
C MET A 18 7.78 -4.37 5.52
N VAL A 19 7.70 -3.08 5.84
CA VAL A 19 7.98 -2.51 7.18
C VAL A 19 6.83 -1.68 7.74
N SER A 20 5.92 -1.21 6.89
CA SER A 20 4.64 -0.65 7.32
C SER A 20 3.54 -0.87 6.28
N LEU A 21 2.30 -0.82 6.72
CA LEU A 21 1.10 -0.90 5.90
C LEU A 21 0.10 0.15 6.37
N GLY A 22 -0.36 0.96 5.43
CA GLY A 22 -1.47 1.88 5.59
C GLY A 22 -2.62 1.48 4.68
N ALA A 23 -3.85 1.56 5.18
CA ALA A 23 -5.01 1.31 4.36
C ALA A 23 -6.17 2.21 4.76
N VAL A 24 -7.02 2.56 3.79
CA VAL A 24 -8.20 3.39 4.01
C VAL A 24 -9.38 2.76 3.27
N ASP A 25 -10.48 2.56 3.95
CA ASP A 25 -11.73 2.18 3.30
C ASP A 25 -12.22 3.35 2.43
N TYR A 26 -12.42 3.07 1.14
CA TYR A 26 -12.77 4.10 0.16
C TYR A 26 -14.07 4.82 0.50
N ASP A 27 -15.08 4.07 0.96
CA ASP A 27 -16.42 4.60 1.20
C ASP A 27 -16.53 5.26 2.57
N THR A 28 -16.13 4.56 3.64
CA THR A 28 -16.31 5.03 5.02
C THR A 28 -15.20 5.97 5.47
N GLY A 29 -13.98 5.82 4.95
CA GLY A 29 -12.80 6.53 5.42
C GLY A 29 -12.17 5.91 6.67
N ASP A 30 -12.63 4.74 7.11
CA ASP A 30 -11.98 4.00 8.20
C ASP A 30 -10.55 3.64 7.82
N GLU A 31 -9.65 3.71 8.79
CA GLU A 31 -8.21 3.60 8.55
C GLU A 31 -7.60 2.41 9.28
N PHE A 32 -6.55 1.89 8.70
CA PHE A 32 -5.64 0.93 9.30
C PHE A 32 -4.20 1.42 9.12
N TYR A 33 -3.39 1.28 10.16
CA TYR A 33 -1.95 1.49 10.08
C TYR A 33 -1.23 0.54 11.03
N GLY A 34 -0.11 0.01 10.57
CA GLY A 34 0.79 -0.74 11.41
C GLY A 34 2.21 -0.76 10.86
N GLU A 35 3.15 -0.99 11.77
CA GLU A 35 4.57 -1.19 11.47
C GLU A 35 5.02 -2.59 11.91
N CYS A 36 6.02 -3.12 11.22
CA CYS A 36 6.66 -4.38 11.56
C CYS A 36 8.17 -4.28 11.40
N TYR A 37 8.89 -5.28 11.95
CA TYR A 37 10.31 -5.43 11.63
C TYR A 37 10.49 -6.05 10.24
N SER A 38 11.63 -5.80 9.60
CA SER A 38 12.05 -6.51 8.39
C SER A 38 12.41 -7.96 8.72
N TRP A 39 11.95 -8.92 7.94
CA TRP A 39 12.42 -10.29 8.14
C TRP A 39 13.96 -10.35 8.11
N PRO A 40 14.60 -11.02 9.08
CA PRO A 40 16.06 -10.98 9.26
C PRO A 40 16.88 -11.49 8.06
N THR A 41 16.25 -12.29 7.19
CA THR A 41 16.88 -12.85 5.99
C THR A 41 16.72 -11.97 4.74
N ARG A 42 16.01 -10.85 4.86
CA ARG A 42 15.73 -9.94 3.75
C ARG A 42 16.74 -8.79 3.69
N GLU A 43 16.98 -8.34 2.48
CA GLU A 43 17.89 -7.23 2.20
C GLU A 43 17.25 -5.88 2.57
N ILE A 44 18.09 -4.94 3.00
CA ILE A 44 17.67 -3.59 3.35
C ILE A 44 18.44 -2.60 2.49
N SER A 45 17.72 -1.89 1.63
CA SER A 45 18.26 -0.82 0.77
C SER A 45 18.27 0.51 1.50
N ASP A 46 19.43 1.15 1.57
CA ASP A 46 19.54 2.52 2.14
C ASP A 46 18.75 3.55 1.31
N PHE A 47 18.62 3.30 0.00
CA PHE A 47 17.77 4.14 -0.85
C PHE A 47 16.30 4.08 -0.42
N ALA A 48 15.77 2.88 -0.18
CA ALA A 48 14.39 2.71 0.28
C ALA A 48 14.16 3.36 1.65
N LEU A 49 15.11 3.17 2.59
CA LEU A 49 15.05 3.84 3.90
C LEU A 49 15.11 5.37 3.78
N GLY A 50 15.87 5.89 2.81
CA GLY A 50 15.92 7.33 2.54
C GLY A 50 14.59 7.89 1.99
N VAL A 51 13.77 7.07 1.35
CA VAL A 51 12.43 7.46 0.86
C VAL A 51 11.42 7.47 1.99
N ASN A 52 11.34 6.40 2.77
CA ASN A 52 10.31 6.22 3.80
C ASN A 52 10.73 6.69 5.21
N GLY A 53 11.98 7.10 5.38
CA GLY A 53 12.49 7.69 6.63
C GLY A 53 12.72 6.69 7.77
N PHE A 54 12.56 5.39 7.55
CA PHE A 54 12.92 4.40 8.56
C PHE A 54 14.44 4.32 8.74
N THR A 55 14.89 4.12 9.97
CA THR A 55 16.30 3.79 10.25
C THR A 55 16.52 2.27 10.23
N ARG A 56 17.79 1.86 10.08
CA ARG A 56 18.14 0.42 10.16
C ARG A 56 17.79 -0.18 11.52
N GLU A 57 17.91 0.59 12.61
CA GLU A 57 17.49 0.15 13.94
C GLU A 57 15.99 -0.11 13.99
N GLN A 58 15.19 0.80 13.45
CA GLN A 58 13.72 0.68 13.46
C GLN A 58 13.21 -0.52 12.65
N VAL A 59 13.83 -0.80 11.49
CA VAL A 59 13.42 -1.94 10.66
C VAL A 59 13.97 -3.28 11.16
N ASN A 60 14.98 -3.28 12.04
CA ASN A 60 15.52 -4.48 12.68
C ASN A 60 15.04 -4.67 14.12
N ASP A 61 14.14 -3.83 14.61
CA ASP A 61 13.63 -3.89 15.99
C ASP A 61 12.64 -5.06 16.14
N LEU A 62 13.14 -6.19 16.60
CA LEU A 62 12.35 -7.41 16.84
C LEU A 62 11.33 -7.28 17.98
N THR A 63 11.24 -6.15 18.66
CA THR A 63 10.15 -5.87 19.61
C THR A 63 8.87 -5.46 18.90
N LYS A 64 8.95 -5.00 17.65
CA LYS A 64 7.80 -4.81 16.77
C LYS A 64 7.22 -6.17 16.36
N GLN A 65 6.00 -6.17 15.86
CA GLN A 65 5.38 -7.35 15.28
C GLN A 65 6.08 -7.80 13.98
N SER A 66 5.89 -9.07 13.61
CA SER A 66 6.38 -9.60 12.33
C SER A 66 5.54 -9.08 11.14
N PRO A 67 6.07 -9.11 9.90
CA PRO A 67 5.26 -8.81 8.71
C PRO A 67 4.02 -9.71 8.59
N ALA A 68 4.14 -10.99 8.98
CA ALA A 68 3.01 -11.92 8.97
C ALA A 68 1.93 -11.54 10.00
N GLN A 69 2.31 -11.07 11.19
CA GLN A 69 1.34 -10.59 12.18
C GLN A 69 0.66 -9.30 11.72
N LEU A 70 1.41 -8.34 11.20
CA LEU A 70 0.84 -7.11 10.64
C LEU A 70 -0.17 -7.42 9.52
N TYR A 71 0.17 -8.38 8.65
CA TYR A 71 -0.74 -8.82 7.60
C TYR A 71 -2.03 -9.44 8.16
N LEU A 72 -1.96 -10.29 9.22
CA LEU A 72 -3.14 -10.83 9.88
C LEU A 72 -4.02 -9.76 10.53
N ASP A 73 -3.40 -8.75 11.14
CA ASP A 73 -4.12 -7.62 11.72
C ASP A 73 -4.84 -6.83 10.61
N PHE A 74 -4.17 -6.61 9.48
CA PHE A 74 -4.79 -6.02 8.30
C PHE A 74 -5.97 -6.86 7.77
N LEU A 75 -5.82 -8.19 7.67
CA LEU A 75 -6.92 -9.07 7.27
C LEU A 75 -8.12 -8.99 8.23
N THR A 76 -7.84 -8.85 9.52
CA THR A 76 -8.87 -8.69 10.55
C THR A 76 -9.62 -7.38 10.36
N TRP A 77 -8.90 -6.28 10.10
CA TRP A 77 -9.51 -4.99 9.80
C TRP A 77 -10.27 -5.01 8.47
N ALA A 78 -9.75 -5.68 7.44
CA ALA A 78 -10.36 -5.78 6.11
C ALA A 78 -11.65 -6.63 6.10
N LYS A 79 -11.87 -7.45 7.12
CA LYS A 79 -13.02 -8.37 7.20
C LYS A 79 -14.36 -7.60 7.13
N GLY A 80 -15.22 -8.01 6.20
CA GLY A 80 -16.54 -7.41 5.99
C GLY A 80 -16.54 -6.14 5.12
N ARG A 81 -15.37 -5.68 4.67
CA ARG A 81 -15.23 -4.61 3.67
C ARG A 81 -15.22 -5.18 2.25
N ASP A 82 -15.43 -4.30 1.26
CA ASP A 82 -15.24 -4.68 -0.15
C ASP A 82 -13.77 -5.11 -0.36
N PRO A 83 -13.51 -6.37 -0.77
CA PRO A 83 -12.16 -6.90 -0.89
C PRO A 83 -11.40 -6.40 -2.13
N LEU A 84 -11.97 -5.50 -2.91
CA LEU A 84 -11.27 -4.89 -4.04
C LEU A 84 -10.16 -3.97 -3.53
N LEU A 85 -8.91 -4.23 -3.92
CA LEU A 85 -7.76 -3.40 -3.57
C LEU A 85 -7.52 -2.31 -4.62
N GLY A 86 -7.21 -1.11 -4.15
CA GLY A 86 -6.83 0.04 -4.99
C GLY A 86 -5.58 0.72 -4.47
N GLY A 87 -4.85 1.41 -5.36
CA GLY A 87 -3.63 2.15 -5.02
C GLY A 87 -2.83 2.53 -6.26
N GLN A 88 -1.69 3.18 -6.07
CA GLN A 88 -0.75 3.50 -7.14
C GLN A 88 0.12 2.28 -7.45
N GLN A 89 -0.01 1.73 -8.66
CA GLN A 89 0.71 0.50 -9.05
C GLN A 89 0.48 -0.68 -8.09
N VAL A 90 -0.61 -0.68 -7.37
CA VAL A 90 -0.94 -1.63 -6.31
C VAL A 90 -0.85 -3.08 -6.75
N GLY A 91 -1.22 -3.40 -7.99
CA GLY A 91 -1.17 -4.75 -8.54
C GLY A 91 0.24 -5.24 -8.87
N SER A 92 1.18 -4.32 -9.14
CA SER A 92 2.56 -4.62 -9.52
C SER A 92 3.56 -4.43 -8.39
N PHE A 93 3.15 -3.89 -7.25
CA PHE A 93 4.03 -3.66 -6.11
C PHE A 93 3.39 -4.16 -4.80
N ASP A 94 2.46 -3.45 -4.21
CA ASP A 94 1.93 -3.72 -2.87
C ASP A 94 1.35 -5.13 -2.74
N ILE A 95 0.49 -5.52 -3.68
CA ILE A 95 -0.13 -6.85 -3.69
C ILE A 95 0.92 -7.96 -3.78
N LEU A 96 2.04 -7.73 -4.47
CA LEU A 96 3.10 -8.73 -4.56
C LEU A 96 3.79 -8.96 -3.21
N PHE A 97 4.05 -7.90 -2.43
CA PHE A 97 4.56 -8.04 -1.06
C PHE A 97 3.56 -8.73 -0.14
N LEU A 98 2.28 -8.37 -0.21
CA LEU A 98 1.25 -9.04 0.59
C LEU A 98 1.11 -10.52 0.24
N LYS A 99 1.21 -10.89 -1.04
CA LYS A 99 1.20 -12.29 -1.48
C LYS A 99 2.42 -13.05 -1.00
N GLU A 100 3.60 -12.45 -1.11
CA GLU A 100 4.84 -13.05 -0.58
C GLU A 100 4.72 -13.32 0.92
N ILE A 101 4.18 -12.37 1.70
CA ILE A 101 3.95 -12.55 3.13
C ILE A 101 2.92 -13.66 3.37
N HIS A 102 1.83 -13.69 2.60
CA HIS A 102 0.78 -14.68 2.69
C HIS A 102 1.31 -16.11 2.45
N GLU A 103 2.13 -16.28 1.40
CA GLU A 103 2.67 -17.58 1.00
C GLU A 103 3.84 -18.04 1.87
N SER A 104 4.65 -17.10 2.37
CA SER A 104 5.84 -17.37 3.20
C SER A 104 5.54 -17.35 4.71
N SER A 105 4.28 -17.16 5.10
CA SER A 105 3.90 -17.02 6.51
C SER A 105 4.19 -18.30 7.29
N PRO A 106 4.77 -18.19 8.50
CA PRO A 106 4.97 -19.32 9.39
C PRO A 106 3.69 -19.81 10.08
N PHE A 107 2.57 -19.11 9.94
CA PHE A 107 1.31 -19.48 10.57
C PHE A 107 0.62 -20.61 9.81
N ALA A 108 0.40 -21.75 10.51
CA ALA A 108 -0.23 -22.93 9.91
C ALA A 108 -1.67 -22.70 9.43
N ASP A 109 -2.37 -21.75 10.05
CA ASP A 109 -3.78 -21.44 9.78
C ASP A 109 -3.96 -20.09 9.06
N MET A 110 -3.03 -19.75 8.15
CA MET A 110 -3.18 -18.53 7.34
C MET A 110 -4.52 -18.59 6.57
N PRO A 111 -5.39 -17.59 6.69
CA PRO A 111 -6.64 -17.55 5.94
C PRO A 111 -6.37 -17.59 4.44
N LYS A 112 -7.30 -18.12 3.66
CA LYS A 112 -7.20 -18.02 2.19
C LYS A 112 -7.12 -16.56 1.77
N TRP A 113 -6.35 -16.28 0.68
CA TRP A 113 -6.26 -14.95 0.08
C TRP A 113 -7.66 -14.37 -0.20
N PRO A 114 -8.08 -13.28 0.46
CA PRO A 114 -9.47 -12.81 0.38
C PRO A 114 -9.71 -11.80 -0.75
N PHE A 115 -8.66 -11.19 -1.31
CA PHE A 115 -8.78 -10.02 -2.20
C PHE A 115 -8.98 -10.38 -3.68
N GLY A 116 -9.07 -11.67 -4.02
CA GLY A 116 -9.25 -12.10 -5.41
C GLY A 116 -8.03 -11.80 -6.29
N HIS A 117 -8.29 -11.50 -7.57
CA HIS A 117 -7.23 -11.28 -8.58
C HIS A 117 -7.36 -9.94 -9.30
N ARG A 118 -8.34 -9.12 -8.94
CA ARG A 118 -8.57 -7.81 -9.54
C ARG A 118 -8.10 -6.72 -8.58
N SER A 119 -7.59 -5.63 -9.16
CA SER A 119 -7.24 -4.42 -8.45
C SER A 119 -7.60 -3.19 -9.27
N VAL A 120 -7.67 -2.04 -8.64
CA VAL A 120 -7.89 -0.75 -9.30
C VAL A 120 -6.64 0.09 -9.14
N ASP A 121 -6.03 0.45 -10.26
CA ASP A 121 -4.79 1.21 -10.29
C ASP A 121 -5.05 2.67 -10.64
N ILE A 122 -4.61 3.59 -9.77
CA ILE A 122 -4.84 5.02 -9.93
C ILE A 122 -4.07 5.60 -11.12
N HIS A 123 -2.85 5.09 -11.40
CA HIS A 123 -2.08 5.51 -12.57
C HIS A 123 -2.83 5.21 -13.87
N SER A 124 -3.45 4.03 -13.97
CA SER A 124 -4.21 3.62 -15.16
C SER A 124 -5.45 4.49 -15.36
N ILE A 125 -6.16 4.83 -14.29
CA ILE A 125 -7.31 5.75 -14.36
C ILE A 125 -6.86 7.16 -14.74
N ALA A 126 -5.81 7.67 -14.10
CA ALA A 126 -5.26 8.98 -14.42
C ALA A 126 -4.77 9.06 -15.86
N TYR A 127 -4.11 8.02 -16.37
CA TYR A 127 -3.69 7.94 -17.77
C TYR A 127 -4.89 8.02 -18.72
N ALA A 128 -5.96 7.27 -18.43
CA ALA A 128 -7.17 7.28 -19.26
C ALA A 128 -7.86 8.65 -19.30
N GLN A 129 -7.81 9.41 -18.21
CA GLN A 129 -8.45 10.73 -18.12
C GLN A 129 -7.57 11.88 -18.58
N LEU A 130 -6.28 11.84 -18.24
CA LEU A 130 -5.35 12.96 -18.43
C LEU A 130 -4.47 12.81 -19.68
N GLY A 131 -4.45 11.59 -20.28
CA GLY A 131 -3.63 11.28 -21.45
C GLY A 131 -2.11 11.31 -21.18
N LYS A 132 -1.69 11.20 -19.92
CA LYS A 132 -0.29 11.31 -19.50
C LYS A 132 0.06 10.24 -18.49
N SER A 133 1.26 9.66 -18.62
CA SER A 133 1.86 8.82 -17.58
C SER A 133 2.47 9.73 -16.51
N LEU A 134 1.93 9.66 -15.30
CA LEU A 134 2.32 10.51 -14.17
C LEU A 134 2.75 9.66 -12.98
N SER A 135 3.71 10.16 -12.18
CA SER A 135 3.95 9.66 -10.83
C SER A 135 2.74 9.94 -9.92
N LEU A 136 2.70 9.35 -8.73
CA LEU A 136 1.65 9.68 -7.76
C LEU A 136 1.57 11.19 -7.52
N ASP A 137 2.69 11.85 -7.22
CA ASP A 137 2.74 13.30 -7.05
C ASP A 137 2.17 14.06 -8.25
N GLY A 138 2.49 13.60 -9.47
CA GLY A 138 1.94 14.18 -10.70
C GLY A 138 0.43 14.02 -10.80
N VAL A 139 -0.12 12.87 -10.39
CA VAL A 139 -1.57 12.65 -10.33
C VAL A 139 -2.20 13.54 -9.28
N LEU A 140 -1.64 13.57 -8.05
CA LEU A 140 -2.12 14.42 -6.96
C LEU A 140 -2.23 15.88 -7.37
N MET A 141 -1.15 16.43 -7.94
CA MET A 141 -1.13 17.82 -8.43
C MET A 141 -2.15 18.06 -9.55
N ALA A 142 -2.27 17.12 -10.49
CA ALA A 142 -3.21 17.25 -11.61
C ALA A 142 -4.67 17.28 -11.16
N VAL A 143 -5.01 16.63 -10.04
CA VAL A 143 -6.35 16.66 -9.44
C VAL A 143 -6.50 17.73 -8.35
N GLY A 144 -5.52 18.62 -8.18
CA GLY A 144 -5.56 19.74 -7.24
C GLY A 144 -5.32 19.35 -5.78
N LEU A 145 -4.55 18.28 -5.55
CA LEU A 145 -4.02 17.89 -4.25
C LEU A 145 -2.55 18.29 -4.14
N SER A 146 -2.03 18.34 -2.92
CA SER A 146 -0.60 18.51 -2.66
C SER A 146 0.15 17.19 -2.90
N ALA A 147 1.39 17.28 -3.36
CA ALA A 147 2.29 16.15 -3.42
C ALA A 147 2.50 15.55 -2.01
N GLU A 148 2.86 14.28 -1.96
CA GLU A 148 3.16 13.61 -0.71
C GLU A 148 4.38 14.24 -0.03
N GLN A 149 4.28 14.42 1.29
CA GLN A 149 5.41 14.96 2.07
C GLN A 149 6.42 13.85 2.35
N LYS A 150 7.68 14.21 2.35
CA LYS A 150 8.76 13.30 2.75
C LYS A 150 9.06 13.47 4.24
N PRO A 151 9.44 12.40 4.95
CA PRO A 151 9.51 11.02 4.47
C PRO A 151 8.11 10.45 4.17
N HIS A 152 8.04 9.49 3.23
CA HIS A 152 6.80 8.82 2.89
C HIS A 152 6.27 8.00 4.08
N ASN A 153 4.94 7.87 4.17
CA ASN A 153 4.28 7.10 5.21
C ASN A 153 3.06 6.39 4.62
N ALA A 154 2.99 5.09 4.75
CA ALA A 154 1.98 4.25 4.13
C ALA A 154 0.53 4.72 4.39
N LEU A 155 0.20 5.19 5.60
CA LEU A 155 -1.17 5.69 5.85
C LEU A 155 -1.41 7.03 5.15
N THR A 156 -0.42 7.91 5.15
CA THR A 156 -0.51 9.20 4.44
C THR A 156 -0.65 8.97 2.94
N GLY A 157 0.13 8.07 2.36
CA GLY A 157 0.03 7.64 0.96
C GLY A 157 -1.38 7.13 0.64
N ALA A 158 -1.89 6.16 1.39
CA ALA A 158 -3.23 5.61 1.20
C ALA A 158 -4.36 6.67 1.29
N ARG A 159 -4.24 7.66 2.20
CA ARG A 159 -5.19 8.79 2.30
C ARG A 159 -5.17 9.67 1.04
N LEU A 160 -3.99 10.06 0.59
CA LEU A 160 -3.81 10.88 -0.60
C LEU A 160 -4.32 10.17 -1.86
N GLU A 161 -4.02 8.88 -1.98
CA GLU A 161 -4.53 8.06 -3.08
C GLU A 161 -6.06 7.96 -3.06
N ARG A 162 -6.67 7.71 -1.88
CA ARG A 162 -8.14 7.72 -1.75
C ARG A 162 -8.74 9.04 -2.22
N ASP A 163 -8.18 10.15 -1.81
CA ASP A 163 -8.67 11.47 -2.18
C ASP A 163 -8.50 11.74 -3.69
N ALA A 164 -7.39 11.28 -4.27
CA ALA A 164 -7.17 11.36 -5.71
C ALA A 164 -8.14 10.45 -6.49
N PHE A 165 -8.39 9.22 -6.02
CA PHE A 165 -9.42 8.35 -6.61
C PHE A 165 -10.79 9.01 -6.61
N LYS A 166 -11.20 9.63 -5.51
CA LYS A 166 -12.48 10.35 -5.43
C LYS A 166 -12.57 11.46 -6.48
N ARG A 167 -11.52 12.27 -6.62
CA ARG A 167 -11.50 13.35 -7.62
C ARG A 167 -11.49 12.84 -9.05
N LEU A 168 -10.76 11.76 -9.33
CA LEU A 168 -10.72 11.15 -10.65
C LEU A 168 -12.07 10.51 -11.02
N LEU A 169 -12.67 9.74 -10.11
CA LEU A 169 -13.92 9.02 -10.39
C LEU A 169 -15.17 9.93 -10.35
N ASP A 170 -15.10 11.08 -9.68
CA ASP A 170 -16.17 12.07 -9.70
C ASP A 170 -16.06 13.07 -10.87
N ALA A 171 -14.99 13.01 -11.65
CA ALA A 171 -14.83 13.86 -12.84
C ALA A 171 -15.95 13.60 -13.86
N PRO A 172 -16.47 14.66 -14.53
CA PRO A 172 -17.50 14.51 -15.54
C PRO A 172 -17.04 13.57 -16.67
N GLY A 173 -17.84 12.55 -17.00
CA GLY A 173 -17.57 11.61 -18.09
C GLY A 173 -17.43 10.13 -17.67
N TRP A 174 -17.34 9.83 -16.37
CA TRP A 174 -17.30 8.46 -15.86
C TRP A 174 -18.63 7.91 -15.37
N LYS A 175 -19.59 8.79 -15.09
CA LYS A 175 -20.97 8.41 -14.68
C LYS A 175 -21.90 8.65 -15.86
N SER A 176 -21.85 7.74 -16.85
CA SER A 176 -22.87 7.68 -17.90
C SER A 176 -23.58 6.34 -17.84
#